data_b581e4332c978489c7ee5bdd66431ede
#
_entry.id   b581e4332c978489c7ee5bdd66431ede
#
_cell.length_a   1.000
_cell.length_b   1.000
_cell.length_c   1.000
_cell.angle_alpha   90.00
_cell.angle_beta   90.00
_cell.angle_gamma   90.00
#
_symmetry.space_group_name_H-M   'P 1'
#
loop_
_entity.id
_entity.type
_entity.pdbx_description
1 polymer ?
#
loop_
_entity_poly.entity_id
_entity_poly.type
_entity_poly.pdbx_seq_one_letter_code
_entity_poly.pdbx_strand_id
1 'polypeptide(L)'
;MIVGGTGFIGYHLAKKSLKKGWQVTSISSNPPKKIRYLSKVEYIRCDITNKKLLKKSIRKHFDYVVNLGGYIDHSNKKKTLKSHYEGCKNLTEIFLQKTPLSFIQIGSSLEYGTSNSPQKENIKCNLRSIKSIYGKAKLLSSRYVINLFKKKNFPSTVLRPYLVYGPRQDVKRFLPITITGCIKNKKFPCSKGDQLRDFLYVDDAVEAVTKSLTNKNARGQIINIGSGKPRKIKNVIEKVKKISKGGYPQYGIFKQRKFEIPKLYPNVEKAKNKINWIAKISFEKGLKKTINSYK
;
A
#
# COMPACT_ATOMS: atom_id res chain seq x y z
N MET A 1 -2.44 -15.14 -6.74
CA MET A 1 -2.39 -15.16 -5.27
C MET A 1 -2.19 -13.75 -4.71
N ILE A 2 -2.85 -13.41 -3.60
CA ILE A 2 -2.70 -12.12 -2.91
C ILE A 2 -2.28 -12.39 -1.45
N VAL A 3 -1.04 -12.03 -1.10
CA VAL A 3 -0.57 -12.07 0.28
C VAL A 3 -1.03 -10.80 0.99
N GLY A 4 -1.72 -10.95 2.13
CA GLY A 4 -2.40 -9.83 2.79
C GLY A 4 -3.74 -9.45 2.14
N GLY A 5 -4.39 -10.40 1.46
CA GLY A 5 -5.66 -10.18 0.76
C GLY A 5 -6.83 -9.81 1.69
N THR A 6 -6.74 -10.10 2.98
CA THR A 6 -7.74 -9.71 4.01
C THR A 6 -7.60 -8.24 4.45
N GLY A 7 -6.50 -7.57 4.06
CA GLY A 7 -6.25 -6.16 4.33
C GLY A 7 -7.08 -5.20 3.45
N PHE A 8 -6.94 -3.90 3.68
CA PHE A 8 -7.66 -2.86 2.94
C PHE A 8 -7.41 -2.92 1.41
N ILE A 9 -6.15 -2.78 0.99
CA ILE A 9 -5.81 -2.80 -0.45
C ILE A 9 -6.05 -4.21 -1.03
N GLY A 10 -5.72 -5.26 -0.25
CA GLY A 10 -5.89 -6.65 -0.66
C GLY A 10 -7.34 -7.02 -0.98
N TYR A 11 -8.28 -6.54 -0.18
CA TYR A 11 -9.72 -6.71 -0.45
C TYR A 11 -10.14 -6.08 -1.78
N HIS A 12 -9.74 -4.85 -2.06
CA HIS A 12 -10.08 -4.17 -3.32
C HIS A 12 -9.42 -4.84 -4.53
N LEU A 13 -8.17 -5.31 -4.36
CA LEU A 13 -7.48 -6.07 -5.39
C LEU A 13 -8.18 -7.41 -5.66
N ALA A 14 -8.54 -8.17 -4.63
CA ALA A 14 -9.29 -9.41 -4.76
C ALA A 14 -10.62 -9.19 -5.48
N LYS A 15 -11.40 -8.17 -5.06
CA LYS A 15 -12.67 -7.80 -5.71
C LYS A 15 -12.49 -7.45 -7.20
N LYS A 16 -11.44 -6.71 -7.55
CA LYS A 16 -11.13 -6.37 -8.95
C LYS A 16 -10.68 -7.60 -9.75
N SER A 17 -9.84 -8.45 -9.17
CA SER A 17 -9.38 -9.69 -9.81
C SER A 17 -10.55 -10.64 -10.12
N LEU A 18 -11.49 -10.82 -9.18
CA LEU A 18 -12.72 -11.58 -9.41
C LEU A 18 -13.57 -11.01 -10.55
N LYS A 19 -13.69 -9.66 -10.64
CA LYS A 19 -14.40 -9.00 -11.75
C LYS A 19 -13.72 -9.21 -13.11
N LYS A 20 -12.43 -9.55 -13.14
CA LYS A 20 -11.69 -9.93 -14.36
C LYS A 20 -11.80 -11.43 -14.68
N GLY A 21 -12.60 -12.20 -13.94
CA GLY A 21 -12.74 -13.65 -14.09
C GLY A 21 -11.57 -14.45 -13.51
N TRP A 22 -10.67 -13.83 -12.72
CA TRP A 22 -9.52 -14.52 -12.16
C TRP A 22 -9.90 -15.31 -10.91
N GLN A 23 -9.32 -16.50 -10.75
CA GLN A 23 -9.36 -17.23 -9.49
C GLN A 23 -8.46 -16.54 -8.47
N VAL A 24 -8.97 -16.31 -7.26
CA VAL A 24 -8.26 -15.55 -6.24
C VAL A 24 -8.05 -16.36 -4.97
N THR A 25 -6.79 -16.57 -4.61
CA THR A 25 -6.37 -17.11 -3.31
C THR A 25 -5.75 -16.01 -2.49
N SER A 26 -6.22 -15.82 -1.27
CA SER A 26 -5.68 -14.87 -0.28
C SER A 26 -4.93 -15.61 0.81
N ILE A 27 -3.65 -15.28 1.03
CA ILE A 27 -2.86 -15.76 2.18
C ILE A 27 -2.69 -14.62 3.17
N SER A 28 -3.10 -14.85 4.43
CA SER A 28 -3.02 -13.85 5.49
C SER A 28 -2.94 -14.53 6.87
N SER A 29 -2.29 -13.89 7.85
CA SER A 29 -2.22 -14.40 9.23
C SER A 29 -3.57 -14.38 9.95
N ASN A 30 -4.48 -13.48 9.54
CA ASN A 30 -5.80 -13.35 10.11
C ASN A 30 -6.89 -13.54 9.03
N PRO A 31 -8.07 -14.07 9.40
CA PRO A 31 -9.22 -14.15 8.50
C PRO A 31 -9.70 -12.75 8.09
N PRO A 32 -10.47 -12.63 7.01
CA PRO A 32 -11.05 -11.35 6.61
C PRO A 32 -12.09 -10.88 7.63
N LYS A 33 -12.10 -9.58 7.93
CA LYS A 33 -13.23 -8.98 8.64
C LYS A 33 -14.51 -9.13 7.80
N LYS A 34 -15.69 -9.27 8.43
CA LYS A 34 -16.98 -9.41 7.74
C LYS A 34 -17.16 -8.41 6.59
N ILE A 35 -16.81 -7.13 6.80
CA ILE A 35 -16.90 -6.08 5.78
C ILE A 35 -15.94 -6.25 4.59
N ARG A 36 -14.94 -7.14 4.68
CA ARG A 36 -13.95 -7.43 3.61
C ARG A 36 -14.00 -8.88 3.14
N TYR A 37 -14.99 -9.64 3.54
CA TYR A 37 -15.19 -11.00 3.08
C TYR A 37 -15.73 -11.01 1.64
N LEU A 38 -15.23 -11.93 0.82
CA LEU A 38 -15.66 -12.17 -0.56
C LEU A 38 -15.83 -13.69 -0.73
N SER A 39 -17.04 -14.16 -1.00
CA SER A 39 -17.37 -15.60 -1.05
C SER A 39 -16.59 -16.40 -2.10
N LYS A 40 -16.20 -15.74 -3.22
CA LYS A 40 -15.44 -16.37 -4.32
C LYS A 40 -13.91 -16.32 -4.13
N VAL A 41 -13.41 -15.95 -2.94
CA VAL A 41 -11.98 -15.94 -2.61
C VAL A 41 -11.67 -17.14 -1.74
N GLU A 42 -10.67 -17.90 -2.13
CA GLU A 42 -10.07 -18.93 -1.29
C GLU A 42 -9.17 -18.27 -0.22
N TYR A 43 -9.50 -18.43 1.05
CA TYR A 43 -8.73 -17.85 2.15
C TYR A 43 -7.87 -18.91 2.83
N ILE A 44 -6.56 -18.71 2.82
CA ILE A 44 -5.58 -19.54 3.51
C ILE A 44 -5.01 -18.75 4.69
N ARG A 45 -5.20 -19.27 5.91
CA ARG A 45 -4.61 -18.68 7.11
C ARG A 45 -3.16 -19.15 7.25
N CYS A 46 -2.21 -18.26 7.00
CA CYS A 46 -0.78 -18.54 7.11
C CYS A 46 0.02 -17.28 7.41
N ASP A 47 0.95 -17.36 8.36
CA ASP A 47 1.97 -16.34 8.57
C ASP A 47 3.15 -16.62 7.64
N ILE A 48 3.42 -15.68 6.72
CA ILE A 48 4.51 -15.79 5.74
C ILE A 48 5.90 -15.81 6.38
N THR A 49 6.03 -15.49 7.66
CA THR A 49 7.28 -15.60 8.41
C THR A 49 7.58 -17.03 8.84
N ASN A 50 6.58 -17.93 8.83
CA ASN A 50 6.74 -19.35 9.03
C ASN A 50 6.93 -20.05 7.68
N LYS A 51 8.19 -20.19 7.26
CA LYS A 51 8.57 -20.78 5.96
C LYS A 51 8.03 -22.20 5.76
N LYS A 52 8.08 -23.04 6.80
CA LYS A 52 7.60 -24.45 6.74
C LYS A 52 6.09 -24.51 6.47
N LEU A 53 5.32 -23.73 7.22
CA LEU A 53 3.86 -23.63 7.04
C LEU A 53 3.52 -23.03 5.67
N LEU A 54 4.21 -21.96 5.27
CA LEU A 54 4.00 -21.29 3.99
C LEU A 54 4.22 -22.25 2.81
N LYS A 55 5.30 -23.06 2.84
CA LYS A 55 5.57 -24.08 1.82
C LYS A 55 4.46 -25.13 1.74
N LYS A 56 3.91 -25.56 2.89
CA LYS A 56 2.76 -26.49 2.95
C LYS A 56 1.47 -25.87 2.41
N SER A 57 1.30 -24.55 2.57
CA SER A 57 0.09 -23.79 2.17
C SER A 57 0.07 -23.47 0.67
N ILE A 58 1.22 -23.36 0.00
CA ILE A 58 1.33 -23.03 -1.43
C ILE A 58 1.52 -24.35 -2.21
N ARG A 59 0.40 -25.03 -2.50
CA ARG A 59 0.43 -26.35 -3.19
C ARG A 59 0.25 -26.26 -4.70
N LYS A 60 -0.44 -25.22 -5.19
CA LYS A 60 -0.76 -25.02 -6.62
C LYS A 60 0.12 -23.96 -7.26
N HIS A 61 0.10 -23.93 -8.59
CA HIS A 61 0.72 -22.86 -9.36
C HIS A 61 -0.12 -21.57 -9.29
N PHE A 62 0.55 -20.42 -9.39
CA PHE A 62 -0.09 -19.11 -9.45
C PHE A 62 0.56 -18.27 -10.55
N ASP A 63 -0.22 -17.86 -11.55
CA ASP A 63 0.25 -16.98 -12.62
C ASP A 63 0.71 -15.63 -12.09
N TYR A 64 -0.04 -15.08 -11.13
CA TYR A 64 0.22 -13.77 -10.57
C TYR A 64 0.30 -13.81 -9.04
N VAL A 65 1.32 -13.17 -8.50
CA VAL A 65 1.54 -13.06 -7.06
C VAL A 65 1.71 -11.60 -6.66
N VAL A 66 0.93 -11.15 -5.67
CA VAL A 66 1.05 -9.80 -5.12
C VAL A 66 1.30 -9.87 -3.62
N ASN A 67 2.45 -9.38 -3.18
CA ASN A 67 2.81 -9.30 -1.77
C ASN A 67 2.44 -7.93 -1.18
N LEU A 68 1.27 -7.87 -0.53
CA LEU A 68 0.78 -6.78 0.32
C LEU A 68 1.00 -7.09 1.80
N GLY A 69 1.54 -8.28 2.11
CA GLY A 69 1.71 -8.77 3.48
C GLY A 69 2.63 -7.91 4.31
N GLY A 70 2.38 -7.90 5.60
CA GLY A 70 3.22 -7.26 6.59
C GLY A 70 2.46 -6.84 7.85
N TYR A 71 3.20 -6.67 8.94
CA TYR A 71 2.68 -6.30 10.23
C TYR A 71 2.28 -4.82 10.27
N ILE A 72 1.08 -4.52 10.74
CA ILE A 72 0.47 -3.18 10.64
C ILE A 72 0.91 -2.27 11.79
N ASP A 73 1.13 -2.84 12.98
CA ASP A 73 1.61 -2.09 14.14
C ASP A 73 3.13 -1.98 14.10
N HIS A 74 3.62 -0.87 13.61
CA HIS A 74 5.05 -0.63 13.41
C HIS A 74 5.79 -0.25 14.71
N SER A 75 5.13 -0.23 15.88
CA SER A 75 5.79 -0.05 17.18
C SER A 75 6.68 -1.24 17.51
N ASN A 76 6.27 -2.45 17.14
CA ASN A 76 7.08 -3.66 17.28
C ASN A 76 8.09 -3.79 16.13
N LYS A 77 9.31 -3.33 16.37
CA LYS A 77 10.40 -3.30 15.37
C LYS A 77 10.74 -4.70 14.82
N LYS A 78 10.85 -5.70 15.70
CA LYS A 78 11.20 -7.09 15.33
C LYS A 78 10.14 -7.73 14.44
N LYS A 79 8.87 -7.65 14.84
CA LYS A 79 7.75 -8.17 14.04
C LYS A 79 7.62 -7.44 12.70
N THR A 80 7.84 -6.13 12.68
CA THR A 80 7.80 -5.33 11.45
C THR A 80 8.88 -5.77 10.46
N LEU A 81 10.14 -5.89 10.90
CA LEU A 81 11.23 -6.35 10.04
C LEU A 81 10.99 -7.77 9.54
N LYS A 82 10.64 -8.69 10.46
CA LYS A 82 10.38 -10.10 10.14
C LYS A 82 9.27 -10.24 9.11
N SER A 83 8.11 -9.59 9.31
CA SER A 83 6.97 -9.75 8.42
C SER A 83 7.17 -9.13 7.04
N HIS A 84 7.81 -7.95 6.96
CA HIS A 84 8.00 -7.28 5.67
C HIS A 84 9.21 -7.81 4.90
N TYR A 85 10.33 -8.10 5.54
CA TYR A 85 11.56 -8.51 4.85
C TYR A 85 11.73 -10.03 4.82
N GLU A 86 11.74 -10.71 5.97
CA GLU A 86 11.92 -12.18 5.99
C GLU A 86 10.73 -12.89 5.34
N GLY A 87 9.49 -12.43 5.59
CA GLY A 87 8.31 -12.96 4.92
C GLY A 87 8.37 -12.79 3.39
N CYS A 88 8.93 -11.68 2.89
CA CYS A 88 9.17 -11.50 1.46
C CYS A 88 10.19 -12.50 0.93
N LYS A 89 11.29 -12.74 1.67
CA LYS A 89 12.30 -13.76 1.31
C LYS A 89 11.68 -15.16 1.23
N ASN A 90 10.94 -15.57 2.26
CA ASN A 90 10.28 -16.88 2.29
C ASN A 90 9.35 -17.09 1.08
N LEU A 91 8.56 -16.07 0.73
CA LEU A 91 7.69 -16.10 -0.45
C LEU A 91 8.48 -16.30 -1.74
N THR A 92 9.50 -15.46 -1.95
CA THR A 92 10.27 -15.51 -3.19
C THR A 92 11.09 -16.80 -3.33
N GLU A 93 11.60 -17.37 -2.24
CA GLU A 93 12.29 -18.65 -2.26
C GLU A 93 11.37 -19.80 -2.73
N ILE A 94 10.10 -19.79 -2.33
CA ILE A 94 9.10 -20.76 -2.81
C ILE A 94 8.79 -20.52 -4.29
N PHE A 95 8.60 -19.26 -4.68
CA PHE A 95 8.28 -18.92 -6.07
C PHE A 95 9.46 -18.95 -7.04
N LEU A 96 10.69 -19.06 -6.57
CA LEU A 96 11.83 -19.41 -7.42
C LEU A 96 11.75 -20.86 -7.92
N GLN A 97 11.08 -21.76 -7.20
CA GLN A 97 10.87 -23.16 -7.62
C GLN A 97 9.66 -23.31 -8.56
N LYS A 98 8.67 -22.44 -8.44
CA LYS A 98 7.42 -22.40 -9.24
C LYS A 98 7.18 -20.97 -9.69
N THR A 99 8.00 -20.49 -10.61
CA THR A 99 8.05 -19.07 -11.01
C THR A 99 6.71 -18.61 -11.61
N PRO A 100 6.09 -17.54 -11.06
CA PRO A 100 4.87 -16.98 -11.62
C PRO A 100 5.18 -16.15 -12.88
N LEU A 101 4.16 -15.81 -13.66
CA LEU A 101 4.29 -14.86 -14.78
C LEU A 101 4.69 -13.45 -14.29
N SER A 102 4.22 -13.05 -13.10
CA SER A 102 4.61 -11.79 -12.48
C SER A 102 4.47 -11.84 -10.95
N PHE A 103 5.45 -11.28 -10.25
CA PHE A 103 5.50 -11.10 -8.81
C PHE A 103 5.57 -9.62 -8.46
N ILE A 104 4.57 -9.08 -7.77
CA ILE A 104 4.58 -7.69 -7.32
C ILE A 104 4.87 -7.62 -5.82
N GLN A 105 5.95 -6.92 -5.48
CA GLN A 105 6.25 -6.50 -4.12
C GLN A 105 5.69 -5.09 -3.89
N ILE A 106 4.80 -4.94 -2.92
CA ILE A 106 4.38 -3.61 -2.51
C ILE A 106 5.42 -3.01 -1.56
N GLY A 107 6.10 -2.00 -2.06
CA GLY A 107 7.02 -1.14 -1.35
C GLY A 107 6.31 -0.04 -0.57
N SER A 108 6.98 1.12 -0.45
CA SER A 108 6.42 2.31 0.24
C SER A 108 7.18 3.58 -0.16
N SER A 109 6.48 4.72 -0.22
CA SER A 109 7.10 6.04 -0.31
C SER A 109 8.11 6.33 0.83
N LEU A 110 7.98 5.67 1.98
CA LEU A 110 8.92 5.81 3.11
C LEU A 110 10.30 5.20 2.84
N GLU A 111 10.48 4.45 1.76
CA GLU A 111 11.80 3.95 1.33
C GLU A 111 12.74 5.06 0.88
N TYR A 112 12.22 6.21 0.49
CA TYR A 112 13.01 7.38 0.11
C TYR A 112 13.64 8.12 1.30
N GLY A 113 13.21 7.82 2.52
CA GLY A 113 13.71 8.49 3.73
C GLY A 113 13.46 9.99 3.69
N THR A 114 14.51 10.78 3.89
CA THR A 114 14.46 12.26 3.90
C THR A 114 14.68 12.91 2.54
N SER A 115 14.65 12.13 1.44
CA SER A 115 14.86 12.66 0.09
C SER A 115 13.76 13.66 -0.30
N ASN A 116 14.13 14.68 -1.06
CA ASN A 116 13.23 15.74 -1.52
C ASN A 116 12.12 15.20 -2.42
N SER A 117 10.96 15.86 -2.38
CA SER A 117 9.84 15.65 -3.29
C SER A 117 9.81 16.72 -4.40
N PRO A 118 9.34 16.37 -5.62
CA PRO A 118 8.75 15.09 -6.05
C PRO A 118 9.77 13.96 -6.11
N GLN A 119 9.47 12.83 -5.45
CA GLN A 119 10.40 11.70 -5.38
C GLN A 119 10.43 10.93 -6.69
N LYS A 120 11.63 10.72 -7.26
CA LYS A 120 11.86 9.94 -8.47
C LYS A 120 12.47 8.58 -8.13
N GLU A 121 12.19 7.55 -8.94
CA GLU A 121 12.63 6.16 -8.66
C GLU A 121 14.14 5.94 -8.82
N ASN A 122 14.83 6.84 -9.49
CA ASN A 122 16.30 6.83 -9.62
C ASN A 122 17.03 7.37 -8.37
N ILE A 123 16.32 7.94 -7.40
CA ILE A 123 16.92 8.38 -6.14
C ILE A 123 17.55 7.16 -5.43
N LYS A 124 18.84 7.28 -5.13
CA LYS A 124 19.59 6.27 -4.37
C LYS A 124 19.15 6.28 -2.91
N CYS A 125 18.17 5.42 -2.58
CA CYS A 125 17.67 5.29 -1.21
C CYS A 125 18.77 4.80 -0.27
N ASN A 126 18.87 5.38 0.95
CA ASN A 126 19.85 4.99 1.96
C ASN A 126 19.15 4.58 3.25
N LEU A 127 19.51 3.43 3.82
CA LEU A 127 18.95 2.92 5.09
C LEU A 127 19.20 3.88 6.27
N ARG A 128 20.32 4.66 6.25
CA ARG A 128 20.65 5.63 7.31
C ARG A 128 19.68 6.83 7.30
N SER A 129 19.21 7.26 6.14
CA SER A 129 18.24 8.36 6.00
C SER A 129 16.81 7.99 6.38
N ILE A 130 16.48 6.68 6.44
CA ILE A 130 15.15 6.19 6.77
C ILE A 130 15.01 6.06 8.29
N LYS A 131 14.14 6.87 8.89
CA LYS A 131 13.96 6.89 10.36
C LYS A 131 13.03 5.78 10.86
N SER A 132 12.08 5.30 10.05
CA SER A 132 11.14 4.25 10.46
C SER A 132 11.64 2.85 10.13
N ILE A 133 11.46 1.90 11.06
CA ILE A 133 11.75 0.49 10.83
C ILE A 133 10.92 -0.09 9.66
N TYR A 134 9.69 0.38 9.49
CA TYR A 134 8.83 0.02 8.38
C TYR A 134 9.46 0.41 7.03
N GLY A 135 9.90 1.66 6.88
CA GLY A 135 10.56 2.12 5.66
C GLY A 135 11.85 1.34 5.37
N LYS A 136 12.65 1.03 6.41
CA LYS A 136 13.85 0.19 6.28
C LYS A 136 13.51 -1.22 5.79
N ALA A 137 12.52 -1.87 6.40
CA ALA A 137 12.08 -3.21 6.02
C ALA A 137 11.55 -3.25 4.57
N LYS A 138 10.79 -2.23 4.15
CA LYS A 138 10.31 -2.09 2.77
C LYS A 138 11.46 -1.89 1.78
N LEU A 139 12.45 -1.05 2.10
CA LEU A 139 13.62 -0.87 1.24
C LEU A 139 14.43 -2.15 1.10
N LEU A 140 14.64 -2.90 2.19
CA LEU A 140 15.33 -4.20 2.14
C LEU A 140 14.60 -5.19 1.24
N SER A 141 13.26 -5.29 1.36
CA SER A 141 12.44 -6.15 0.49
C SER A 141 12.51 -5.73 -0.97
N SER A 142 12.40 -4.42 -1.23
CA SER A 142 12.48 -3.87 -2.59
C SER A 142 13.82 -4.18 -3.25
N ARG A 143 14.92 -3.96 -2.52
CA ARG A 143 16.27 -4.27 -3.02
C ARG A 143 16.45 -5.77 -3.27
N TYR A 144 15.93 -6.60 -2.37
CA TYR A 144 16.05 -8.04 -2.47
C TYR A 144 15.33 -8.58 -3.73
N VAL A 145 14.08 -8.20 -3.97
CA VAL A 145 13.33 -8.70 -5.14
C VAL A 145 13.88 -8.16 -6.46
N ILE A 146 14.37 -6.90 -6.50
CA ILE A 146 15.04 -6.37 -7.69
C ILE A 146 16.37 -7.08 -7.96
N ASN A 147 17.11 -7.44 -6.93
CA ASN A 147 18.33 -8.23 -7.09
C ASN A 147 18.02 -9.66 -7.60
N LEU A 148 16.91 -10.26 -7.19
CA LEU A 148 16.45 -11.54 -7.75
C LEU A 148 16.11 -11.44 -9.24
N PHE A 149 15.49 -10.35 -9.68
CA PHE A 149 15.29 -10.10 -11.12
C PHE A 149 16.64 -10.04 -11.85
N LYS A 150 17.60 -9.25 -11.36
CA LYS A 150 18.91 -9.07 -11.99
C LYS A 150 19.73 -10.36 -12.06
N LYS A 151 19.70 -11.17 -10.99
CA LYS A 151 20.56 -12.37 -10.88
C LYS A 151 19.92 -13.66 -11.38
N LYS A 152 18.59 -13.75 -11.37
CA LYS A 152 17.83 -14.99 -11.63
C LYS A 152 16.64 -14.80 -12.58
N ASN A 153 16.52 -13.65 -13.21
CA ASN A 153 15.38 -13.29 -14.06
C ASN A 153 14.00 -13.49 -13.40
N PHE A 154 13.96 -13.46 -12.04
CA PHE A 154 12.70 -13.59 -11.31
C PHE A 154 11.78 -12.42 -11.66
N PRO A 155 10.54 -12.63 -12.18
CA PRO A 155 9.71 -11.60 -12.80
C PRO A 155 9.09 -10.63 -11.78
N SER A 156 9.92 -10.00 -10.97
CA SER A 156 9.50 -9.10 -9.89
C SER A 156 9.35 -7.66 -10.34
N THR A 157 8.37 -6.98 -9.76
CA THR A 157 8.15 -5.52 -9.85
C THR A 157 7.95 -4.97 -8.45
N VAL A 158 8.49 -3.80 -8.16
CA VAL A 158 8.23 -3.07 -6.91
C VAL A 158 7.31 -1.89 -7.21
N LEU A 159 6.18 -1.81 -6.53
CA LEU A 159 5.31 -0.64 -6.55
C LEU A 159 5.43 0.12 -5.22
N ARG A 160 5.75 1.41 -5.27
CA ARG A 160 5.83 2.31 -4.11
C ARG A 160 4.59 3.19 -4.01
N PRO A 161 3.53 2.73 -3.33
CA PRO A 161 2.35 3.56 -3.13
C PRO A 161 2.62 4.70 -2.15
N TYR A 162 1.94 5.82 -2.39
CA TYR A 162 1.81 6.93 -1.46
C TYR A 162 0.58 6.73 -0.58
N LEU A 163 -0.09 7.78 -0.06
CA LEU A 163 -1.22 7.54 0.84
C LEU A 163 -2.44 7.00 0.09
N VAL A 164 -2.60 5.69 0.07
CA VAL A 164 -3.80 5.05 -0.49
C VAL A 164 -4.96 5.21 0.50
N TYR A 165 -6.12 5.68 -0.01
CA TYR A 165 -7.34 5.86 0.77
C TYR A 165 -8.57 5.33 0.02
N GLY A 166 -9.67 5.09 0.75
CA GLY A 166 -10.93 4.64 0.16
C GLY A 166 -11.84 3.93 1.15
N PRO A 167 -12.99 3.43 0.68
CA PRO A 167 -13.94 2.66 1.48
C PRO A 167 -13.30 1.44 2.15
N ARG A 168 -13.76 1.12 3.37
CA ARG A 168 -13.27 -0.04 4.16
C ARG A 168 -11.82 0.05 4.61
N GLN A 169 -11.20 1.23 4.59
CA GLN A 169 -9.90 1.46 5.23
C GLN A 169 -10.01 1.26 6.74
N ASP A 170 -8.90 0.91 7.39
CA ASP A 170 -8.86 0.73 8.83
C ASP A 170 -9.20 2.03 9.57
N VAL A 171 -10.12 1.96 10.52
CA VAL A 171 -10.68 3.12 11.24
C VAL A 171 -9.65 3.94 12.03
N LYS A 172 -8.49 3.36 12.34
CA LYS A 172 -7.38 4.04 13.02
C LYS A 172 -6.47 4.84 12.07
N ARG A 173 -6.82 4.95 10.79
CA ARG A 173 -6.05 5.76 9.82
C ARG A 173 -6.56 7.19 9.76
N PHE A 174 -5.70 8.09 9.27
CA PHE A 174 -5.94 9.53 9.23
C PHE A 174 -7.30 9.91 8.62
N LEU A 175 -7.58 9.52 7.38
CA LEU A 175 -8.86 9.89 6.73
C LEU A 175 -10.08 9.27 7.42
N PRO A 176 -10.14 7.98 7.77
CA PRO A 176 -11.23 7.42 8.55
C PRO A 176 -11.48 8.13 9.89
N ILE A 177 -10.43 8.46 10.64
CA ILE A 177 -10.58 9.22 11.91
C ILE A 177 -11.22 10.58 11.63
N THR A 178 -10.70 11.32 10.65
CA THR A 178 -11.23 12.65 10.25
C THR A 178 -12.68 12.54 9.80
N ILE A 179 -13.00 11.58 8.92
CA ILE A 179 -14.36 11.37 8.40
C ILE A 179 -15.34 11.07 9.56
N THR A 180 -14.96 10.13 10.43
CA THR A 180 -15.81 9.75 11.57
C THR A 180 -16.03 10.91 12.53
N GLY A 181 -14.99 11.71 12.82
CA GLY A 181 -15.10 12.93 13.64
C GLY A 181 -16.07 13.94 13.03
N CYS A 182 -15.97 14.15 11.71
CA CYS A 182 -16.84 15.08 11.00
C CYS A 182 -18.29 14.59 10.89
N ILE A 183 -18.53 13.32 10.54
CA ILE A 183 -19.89 12.76 10.44
C ILE A 183 -20.60 12.78 11.80
N LYS A 184 -19.87 12.47 12.88
CA LYS A 184 -20.41 12.47 14.24
C LYS A 184 -20.48 13.85 14.88
N ASN A 185 -20.14 14.90 14.13
CA ASN A 185 -20.10 16.30 14.58
C ASN A 185 -19.32 16.50 15.90
N LYS A 186 -18.18 15.81 16.05
CA LYS A 186 -17.38 15.82 17.28
C LYS A 186 -16.13 16.70 17.16
N LYS A 187 -15.60 17.15 18.31
CA LYS A 187 -14.25 17.67 18.43
C LYS A 187 -13.26 16.54 18.24
N PHE A 188 -12.19 16.73 17.46
CA PHE A 188 -11.13 15.76 17.28
C PHE A 188 -9.76 16.43 17.11
N PRO A 189 -8.70 15.90 17.75
CA PRO A 189 -7.40 16.53 17.74
C PRO A 189 -6.70 16.32 16.39
N CYS A 190 -5.98 17.36 15.93
CA CYS A 190 -5.20 17.35 14.72
C CYS A 190 -3.81 17.95 14.95
N SER A 191 -2.85 17.65 14.08
CA SER A 191 -1.60 18.41 13.96
C SER A 191 -1.89 19.77 13.29
N LYS A 192 -0.89 20.66 13.19
CA LYS A 192 -1.01 21.92 12.43
C LYS A 192 -1.44 21.70 10.97
N GLY A 193 -1.06 20.56 10.39
CA GLY A 193 -1.53 20.12 9.08
C GLY A 193 -0.79 20.71 7.89
N ASP A 194 0.40 21.26 8.09
CA ASP A 194 1.21 21.93 7.05
C ASP A 194 1.89 20.96 6.08
N GLN A 195 2.04 19.70 6.48
CA GLN A 195 2.74 18.69 5.68
C GLN A 195 1.98 18.38 4.39
N LEU A 196 2.73 18.26 3.28
CA LEU A 196 2.23 17.87 1.97
C LEU A 196 2.24 16.35 1.81
N ARG A 197 1.12 15.79 1.38
CA ARG A 197 0.95 14.36 1.11
C ARG A 197 0.23 14.14 -0.21
N ASP A 198 0.59 13.07 -0.90
CA ASP A 198 -0.13 12.60 -2.09
C ASP A 198 -1.17 11.56 -1.66
N PHE A 199 -2.41 11.80 -2.03
CA PHE A 199 -3.55 10.92 -1.75
C PHE A 199 -4.01 10.21 -3.01
N LEU A 200 -3.90 8.88 -3.02
CA LEU A 200 -4.28 8.02 -4.13
C LEU A 200 -5.54 7.23 -3.77
N TYR A 201 -6.58 7.33 -4.59
CA TYR A 201 -7.79 6.53 -4.37
C TYR A 201 -7.52 5.05 -4.63
N VAL A 202 -8.11 4.18 -3.82
CA VAL A 202 -7.79 2.73 -3.80
C VAL A 202 -8.06 2.03 -5.13
N ASP A 203 -9.09 2.43 -5.89
CA ASP A 203 -9.37 1.82 -7.19
C ASP A 203 -8.25 2.12 -8.21
N ASP A 204 -7.67 3.33 -8.17
CA ASP A 204 -6.51 3.67 -9.00
C ASP A 204 -5.25 2.90 -8.57
N ALA A 205 -5.04 2.74 -7.26
CA ALA A 205 -3.93 1.94 -6.74
C ALA A 205 -4.04 0.47 -7.20
N VAL A 206 -5.22 -0.10 -7.12
CA VAL A 206 -5.50 -1.48 -7.58
C VAL A 206 -5.37 -1.61 -9.10
N GLU A 207 -5.77 -0.57 -9.86
CA GLU A 207 -5.54 -0.53 -11.32
C GLU A 207 -4.05 -0.56 -11.65
N ALA A 208 -3.23 0.21 -10.95
CA ALA A 208 -1.77 0.18 -11.12
C ALA A 208 -1.21 -1.23 -10.88
N VAL A 209 -1.64 -1.90 -9.80
CA VAL A 209 -1.23 -3.28 -9.51
C VAL A 209 -1.64 -4.22 -10.66
N THR A 210 -2.89 -4.19 -11.10
CA THR A 210 -3.37 -5.09 -12.16
C THR A 210 -2.67 -4.83 -13.50
N LYS A 211 -2.43 -3.57 -13.87
CA LYS A 211 -1.64 -3.22 -15.07
C LYS A 211 -0.19 -3.71 -14.99
N SER A 212 0.43 -3.60 -13.81
CA SER A 212 1.80 -4.09 -13.61
C SER A 212 1.91 -5.60 -13.69
N LEU A 213 0.88 -6.36 -13.27
CA LEU A 213 0.85 -7.82 -13.35
C LEU A 213 0.91 -8.32 -14.80
N THR A 214 0.17 -7.66 -15.70
CA THR A 214 0.00 -8.09 -17.09
C THR A 214 1.00 -7.44 -18.07
N ASN A 215 1.83 -6.50 -17.60
CA ASN A 215 2.77 -5.76 -18.44
C ASN A 215 4.22 -6.22 -18.23
N LYS A 216 4.84 -6.82 -19.24
CA LYS A 216 6.22 -7.28 -19.20
C LYS A 216 7.24 -6.16 -18.93
N ASN A 217 6.94 -4.91 -19.34
CA ASN A 217 7.80 -3.73 -19.14
C ASN A 217 7.88 -3.31 -17.64
N ALA A 218 7.01 -3.83 -16.79
CA ALA A 218 7.07 -3.61 -15.34
C ALA A 218 8.14 -4.46 -14.66
N ARG A 219 8.56 -5.58 -15.27
CA ARG A 219 9.51 -6.52 -14.66
C ARG A 219 10.87 -5.86 -14.44
N GLY A 220 11.43 -6.09 -13.26
CA GLY A 220 12.70 -5.47 -12.84
C GLY A 220 12.60 -4.00 -12.45
N GLN A 221 11.39 -3.41 -12.49
CA GLN A 221 11.21 -1.99 -12.23
C GLN A 221 10.78 -1.70 -10.79
N ILE A 222 11.20 -0.55 -10.29
CA ILE A 222 10.60 0.14 -9.15
C ILE A 222 9.75 1.27 -9.73
N ILE A 223 8.47 1.37 -9.34
CA ILE A 223 7.52 2.32 -9.90
C ILE A 223 6.74 3.00 -8.77
N ASN A 224 6.73 4.33 -8.76
CA ASN A 224 5.92 5.12 -7.84
C ASN A 224 4.45 5.09 -8.25
N ILE A 225 3.57 4.89 -7.27
CA ILE A 225 2.12 4.87 -7.47
C ILE A 225 1.49 5.97 -6.61
N GLY A 226 1.10 7.05 -7.24
CA GLY A 226 0.52 8.23 -6.62
C GLY A 226 -0.33 9.04 -7.58
N SER A 227 -0.97 10.09 -7.08
CA SER A 227 -1.75 11.01 -7.93
C SER A 227 -0.86 12.05 -8.61
N GLY A 228 0.35 12.30 -8.09
CA GLY A 228 1.24 13.39 -8.49
C GLY A 228 0.76 14.78 -8.04
N LYS A 229 -0.34 14.87 -7.27
CA LYS A 229 -0.99 16.11 -6.84
C LYS A 229 -0.99 16.22 -5.32
N PRO A 230 0.09 16.78 -4.70
CA PRO A 230 0.19 16.88 -3.24
C PRO A 230 -0.83 17.84 -2.65
N ARG A 231 -1.27 17.55 -1.42
CA ARG A 231 -2.23 18.37 -0.66
C ARG A 231 -1.74 18.59 0.76
N LYS A 232 -1.95 19.80 1.29
CA LYS A 232 -1.75 20.05 2.73
C LYS A 232 -2.76 19.25 3.53
N ILE A 233 -2.33 18.65 4.62
CA ILE A 233 -3.22 17.85 5.51
C ILE A 233 -4.37 18.71 6.03
N LYS A 234 -4.12 19.99 6.40
CA LYS A 234 -5.17 20.94 6.82
C LYS A 234 -6.25 21.08 5.76
N ASN A 235 -5.87 21.27 4.48
CA ASN A 235 -6.83 21.41 3.38
C ASN A 235 -7.66 20.13 3.16
N VAL A 236 -7.07 18.97 3.41
CA VAL A 236 -7.79 17.68 3.36
C VAL A 236 -8.83 17.60 4.47
N ILE A 237 -8.48 17.98 5.70
CA ILE A 237 -9.40 18.03 6.86
C ILE A 237 -10.59 18.96 6.57
N GLU A 238 -10.31 20.19 6.13
CA GLU A 238 -11.37 21.18 5.80
C GLU A 238 -12.28 20.69 4.67
N LYS A 239 -11.72 20.00 3.67
CA LYS A 239 -12.52 19.37 2.60
C LYS A 239 -13.44 18.27 3.12
N VAL A 240 -12.95 17.41 4.04
CA VAL A 240 -13.78 16.39 4.70
C VAL A 240 -14.89 17.05 5.50
N LYS A 241 -14.57 18.07 6.33
CA LYS A 241 -15.54 18.84 7.11
C LYS A 241 -16.64 19.44 6.23
N LYS A 242 -16.25 20.10 5.13
CA LYS A 242 -17.21 20.69 4.17
C LYS A 242 -18.16 19.65 3.57
N ILE A 243 -17.64 18.50 3.14
CA ILE A 243 -18.46 17.43 2.50
C ILE A 243 -19.35 16.73 3.54
N SER A 244 -18.84 16.52 4.75
CA SER A 244 -19.58 15.87 5.85
C SER A 244 -20.58 16.80 6.53
N LYS A 245 -20.48 18.13 6.31
CA LYS A 245 -21.31 19.19 6.93
C LYS A 245 -21.21 19.19 8.46
N GLY A 246 -20.04 18.88 9.04
CA GLY A 246 -19.87 18.83 10.50
C GLY A 246 -18.45 18.55 10.96
N GLY A 247 -18.24 18.56 12.27
CA GLY A 247 -16.98 18.27 12.96
C GLY A 247 -16.15 19.51 13.29
N TYR A 248 -15.41 19.40 14.41
CA TYR A 248 -14.62 20.49 14.99
C TYR A 248 -13.15 20.06 15.11
N PRO A 249 -12.33 20.20 14.04
CA PRO A 249 -10.92 19.86 14.09
C PRO A 249 -10.17 20.83 15.01
N GLN A 250 -9.46 20.29 15.98
CA GLN A 250 -8.64 21.04 16.94
C GLN A 250 -7.18 21.02 16.48
N TYR A 251 -6.79 22.01 15.70
CA TYR A 251 -5.45 22.11 15.14
C TYR A 251 -4.37 22.38 16.18
N GLY A 252 -3.21 21.73 16.03
CA GLY A 252 -2.03 21.93 16.88
C GLY A 252 -2.00 21.08 18.16
N ILE A 253 -3.12 20.38 18.51
CA ILE A 253 -3.17 19.50 19.69
C ILE A 253 -2.17 18.34 19.56
N PHE A 254 -2.09 17.72 18.39
CA PHE A 254 -1.04 16.72 18.16
C PHE A 254 0.26 17.42 17.75
N LYS A 255 1.30 17.24 18.56
CA LYS A 255 2.66 17.62 18.19
C LYS A 255 3.09 16.86 16.93
N GLN A 256 3.81 17.53 16.05
CA GLN A 256 4.42 16.86 14.90
C GLN A 256 5.39 15.78 15.40
N ARG A 257 5.45 14.66 14.69
CA ARG A 257 6.43 13.61 15.01
C ARG A 257 7.85 14.15 14.84
N LYS A 258 8.76 13.78 15.72
CA LYS A 258 10.17 14.23 15.72
C LYS A 258 10.87 14.15 14.36
N PHE A 259 10.43 13.21 13.51
CA PHE A 259 10.99 12.97 12.19
C PHE A 259 9.91 13.02 11.09
N GLU A 260 8.95 13.92 11.23
CA GLU A 260 7.92 14.13 10.19
C GLU A 260 8.56 14.65 8.90
N ILE A 261 8.25 14.01 7.79
CA ILE A 261 8.72 14.43 6.47
C ILE A 261 7.77 15.55 5.98
N PRO A 262 8.26 16.79 5.75
CA PRO A 262 7.38 17.90 5.38
C PRO A 262 6.66 17.69 4.05
N LYS A 263 7.35 17.16 3.04
CA LYS A 263 6.85 16.95 1.68
C LYS A 263 7.05 15.49 1.29
N LEU A 264 5.95 14.76 1.02
CA LEU A 264 6.01 13.36 0.63
C LEU A 264 5.02 13.10 -0.53
N TYR A 265 5.51 13.24 -1.77
CA TYR A 265 4.74 13.01 -2.99
C TYR A 265 5.66 12.59 -4.15
N PRO A 266 5.14 11.81 -5.14
CA PRO A 266 5.92 11.24 -6.22
C PRO A 266 6.06 12.15 -7.43
N ASN A 267 7.11 11.88 -8.25
CA ASN A 267 7.01 11.95 -9.68
C ASN A 267 6.32 10.67 -10.19
N VAL A 268 5.40 10.78 -11.14
CA VAL A 268 4.57 9.66 -11.64
C VAL A 268 4.82 9.34 -13.13
N GLU A 269 5.78 9.98 -13.77
CA GLU A 269 6.09 9.79 -15.19
C GLU A 269 6.46 8.34 -15.53
N LYS A 270 7.21 7.69 -14.65
CA LYS A 270 7.62 6.29 -14.86
C LYS A 270 6.42 5.35 -14.90
N ALA A 271 5.41 5.56 -14.08
CA ALA A 271 4.17 4.78 -14.12
C ALA A 271 3.45 4.96 -15.46
N LYS A 272 3.34 6.19 -15.96
CA LYS A 272 2.78 6.48 -17.28
C LYS A 272 3.55 5.74 -18.38
N ASN A 273 4.88 5.86 -18.40
CA ASN A 273 5.72 5.36 -19.49
C ASN A 273 5.90 3.83 -19.47
N LYS A 274 6.01 3.20 -18.27
CA LYS A 274 6.32 1.78 -18.16
C LYS A 274 5.08 0.88 -18.10
N ILE A 275 3.99 1.36 -17.51
CA ILE A 275 2.77 0.54 -17.34
C ILE A 275 1.52 1.22 -17.90
N ASN A 276 1.67 2.31 -18.66
CA ASN A 276 0.57 3.11 -19.22
C ASN A 276 -0.52 3.40 -18.17
N TRP A 277 -0.08 3.90 -17.00
CA TRP A 277 -0.98 4.16 -15.87
C TRP A 277 -0.84 5.58 -15.35
N ILE A 278 -1.98 6.21 -15.11
CA ILE A 278 -2.13 7.47 -14.39
C ILE A 278 -3.34 7.34 -13.45
N ALA A 279 -3.34 8.06 -12.33
CA ALA A 279 -4.50 8.15 -11.45
C ALA A 279 -5.63 8.91 -12.16
N LYS A 280 -6.81 8.29 -12.28
CA LYS A 280 -7.98 8.82 -13.00
C LYS A 280 -9.05 9.40 -12.08
N ILE A 281 -9.11 8.96 -10.82
CA ILE A 281 -10.14 9.38 -9.87
C ILE A 281 -9.64 10.62 -9.14
N SER A 282 -10.34 11.75 -9.36
CA SER A 282 -10.02 12.98 -8.64
C SER A 282 -10.17 12.80 -7.14
N PHE A 283 -9.38 13.55 -6.36
CA PHE A 283 -9.45 13.50 -4.90
C PHE A 283 -10.85 13.74 -4.36
N GLU A 284 -11.57 14.70 -4.93
CA GLU A 284 -12.94 15.04 -4.55
C GLU A 284 -13.90 13.87 -4.79
N LYS A 285 -13.84 13.24 -5.97
CA LYS A 285 -14.67 12.08 -6.31
C LYS A 285 -14.38 10.89 -5.39
N GLY A 286 -13.11 10.59 -5.16
CA GLY A 286 -12.68 9.53 -4.26
C GLY A 286 -13.07 9.80 -2.80
N LEU A 287 -12.93 11.06 -2.35
CA LEU A 287 -13.29 11.48 -1.00
C LEU A 287 -14.79 11.36 -0.74
N LYS A 288 -15.64 11.83 -1.67
CA LYS A 288 -17.12 11.67 -1.59
C LYS A 288 -17.51 10.19 -1.47
N LYS A 289 -16.96 9.33 -2.34
CA LYS A 289 -17.20 7.87 -2.26
C LYS A 289 -16.76 7.27 -0.93
N THR A 290 -15.62 7.75 -0.40
CA THR A 290 -15.10 7.28 0.89
C THR A 290 -16.02 7.71 2.02
N ILE A 291 -16.39 8.99 2.11
CA ILE A 291 -17.28 9.53 3.15
C ILE A 291 -18.63 8.79 3.13
N ASN A 292 -19.23 8.58 1.96
CA ASN A 292 -20.51 7.87 1.84
C ASN A 292 -20.46 6.41 2.35
N SER A 293 -19.27 5.79 2.35
CA SER A 293 -19.11 4.43 2.90
C SER A 293 -19.00 4.39 4.43
N TYR A 294 -18.97 5.53 5.10
CA TYR A 294 -18.95 5.68 6.57
C TYR A 294 -20.28 6.19 7.13
N LYS A 295 -21.21 6.62 6.27
CA LYS A 295 -22.60 6.92 6.61
C LYS A 295 -23.42 5.63 6.66
#